data_819f30c062ba19d05329261a6252cada
#
_entry.id   819f30c062ba19d05329261a6252cada
#
_cell.length_a   1.000
_cell.length_b   1.000
_cell.length_c   1.000
_cell.angle_alpha   90.00
_cell.angle_beta   90.00
_cell.angle_gamma   90.00
#
_symmetry.space_group_name_H-M   'P 1'
#
loop_
_entity.id
_entity.type
_entity.pdbx_description
1 polymer ?
#
loop_
_entity_poly.entity_id
_entity_poly.type
_entity_poly.pdbx_seq_one_letter_code
_entity_poly.pdbx_strand_id
1 'polypeptide(L)'
;MTDRSQVERAIDAGGGLLRLEPCWVPRSFMIPGRRLRLHPDDYYACGGDRGGINERWFSSTTNADNGPGTPPDEGLSYVRLPDGTRFLLKEAVEQAGELLLGGDVIAREKGWNLLCKFFDNLGPIPHHMHQSDADAKRVGRRGKPEAYYFPPQYNPTDNNYPYTFMGLEPGTTKDDVRRCLENWNRGDNGITYLSRAYRLERGSGWQIDPGILHAPGSLLTYEPQVNSDVFAMFQSEVEGRIIPWDLLTKDVPADKTRDLDYIIGMLDWDANVNPRFGESNRRSPKPVRPFAETESEGYREQWITYGTAWYSAKELTVLPKRSVTIKDAAAYGLILTQGYGTFGKLPVSTPAMIRFGQMTEDELFVTAAAAKAGVRIENRSETEPLVILKHFGPGNPDAELFRG
;
A
#
# COMPACT_ATOMS: atom_id res chain seq x y z
N MET A 1 11.69 -12.94 -21.51
CA MET A 1 12.32 -13.09 -20.18
C MET A 1 13.43 -12.07 -20.08
N THR A 2 13.42 -11.29 -19.02
CA THR A 2 14.44 -10.29 -18.70
C THR A 2 15.76 -10.99 -18.40
N ASP A 3 16.86 -10.51 -18.94
CA ASP A 3 18.19 -11.00 -18.58
C ASP A 3 18.92 -9.97 -17.69
N ARG A 4 19.94 -10.43 -16.98
CA ARG A 4 20.75 -9.61 -16.08
C ARG A 4 21.32 -8.37 -16.78
N SER A 5 21.77 -8.49 -18.03
CA SER A 5 22.38 -7.40 -18.77
C SER A 5 21.39 -6.26 -19.09
N GLN A 6 20.11 -6.59 -19.30
CA GLN A 6 19.06 -5.59 -19.44
C GLN A 6 18.85 -4.79 -18.16
N VAL A 7 18.86 -5.48 -17.00
CA VAL A 7 18.73 -4.82 -15.70
C VAL A 7 19.93 -3.91 -15.42
N GLU A 8 21.15 -4.38 -15.68
CA GLU A 8 22.37 -3.58 -15.52
C GLU A 8 22.33 -2.31 -16.40
N ARG A 9 21.96 -2.44 -17.68
CA ARG A 9 21.79 -1.27 -18.58
C ARG A 9 20.76 -0.28 -18.04
N ALA A 10 19.63 -0.76 -17.50
CA ALA A 10 18.61 0.11 -16.93
C ALA A 10 19.11 0.86 -15.70
N ILE A 11 19.82 0.18 -14.80
CA ILE A 11 20.45 0.78 -13.61
C ILE A 11 21.46 1.86 -14.02
N ASP A 12 22.33 1.59 -14.99
CA ASP A 12 23.36 2.51 -15.47
C ASP A 12 22.73 3.73 -16.15
N ALA A 13 21.76 3.52 -17.04
CA ALA A 13 21.04 4.59 -17.73
C ALA A 13 20.34 5.55 -16.75
N GLY A 14 19.71 5.01 -15.72
CA GLY A 14 19.04 5.80 -14.68
C GLY A 14 19.96 6.31 -13.57
N GLY A 15 21.21 5.84 -13.50
CA GLY A 15 22.11 6.12 -12.37
C GLY A 15 21.59 5.54 -11.05
N GLY A 16 21.10 4.30 -11.11
CA GLY A 16 20.51 3.59 -9.97
C GLY A 16 19.02 3.84 -9.77
N LEU A 17 18.36 4.57 -10.68
CA LEU A 17 16.92 4.87 -10.65
C LEU A 17 16.22 4.17 -11.81
N LEU A 18 15.13 3.48 -11.53
CA LEU A 18 14.32 2.81 -12.53
C LEU A 18 12.94 3.50 -12.61
N ARG A 19 12.54 3.95 -13.81
CA ARG A 19 11.21 4.50 -14.03
C ARG A 19 10.20 3.37 -14.18
N LEU A 20 9.06 3.49 -13.50
CA LEU A 20 8.00 2.49 -13.51
C LEU A 20 6.77 2.98 -14.26
N GLU A 21 6.07 2.04 -14.91
CA GLU A 21 4.78 2.28 -15.52
C GLU A 21 3.68 2.25 -14.45
N PRO A 22 2.61 3.08 -14.54
CA PRO A 22 1.47 2.97 -13.65
C PRO A 22 0.84 1.57 -13.72
N CYS A 23 0.75 0.91 -12.56
CA CYS A 23 0.14 -0.40 -12.43
C CYS A 23 -1.27 -0.27 -11.82
N TRP A 24 -2.30 -0.52 -12.63
CA TRP A 24 -3.70 -0.36 -12.28
C TRP A 24 -4.34 -1.70 -11.93
N VAL A 25 -5.09 -1.75 -10.82
CA VAL A 25 -5.77 -2.97 -10.38
C VAL A 25 -7.26 -2.68 -10.12
N PRO A 26 -8.17 -3.39 -10.80
CA PRO A 26 -9.61 -3.31 -10.56
C PRO A 26 -10.01 -4.18 -9.37
N ARG A 27 -11.13 -3.84 -8.71
CA ARG A 27 -11.77 -4.67 -7.69
C ARG A 27 -13.28 -4.72 -7.89
N SER A 28 -13.84 -5.90 -8.05
CA SER A 28 -15.27 -6.09 -8.32
C SER A 28 -16.17 -5.75 -7.13
N PHE A 29 -15.64 -5.81 -5.91
CA PHE A 29 -16.39 -5.57 -4.67
C PHE A 29 -16.33 -4.11 -4.17
N MET A 30 -15.67 -3.19 -4.92
CA MET A 30 -15.54 -1.78 -4.55
C MET A 30 -16.02 -0.87 -5.67
N ILE A 31 -16.46 0.34 -5.31
CA ILE A 31 -16.79 1.40 -6.25
C ILE A 31 -15.62 2.40 -6.26
N PRO A 32 -15.06 2.78 -7.44
CA PRO A 32 -13.94 3.71 -7.53
C PRO A 32 -14.24 5.07 -6.90
N GLY A 33 -13.32 5.57 -6.09
CA GLY A 33 -13.40 6.89 -5.45
C GLY A 33 -13.08 8.06 -6.38
N ARG A 34 -12.43 7.79 -7.53
CA ARG A 34 -12.05 8.73 -8.59
C ARG A 34 -11.01 9.78 -8.21
N ARG A 35 -10.12 9.47 -7.25
CA ARG A 35 -8.99 10.34 -6.86
C ARG A 35 -7.63 9.83 -7.30
N LEU A 36 -7.55 8.65 -7.95
CA LEU A 36 -6.30 8.11 -8.49
C LEU A 36 -5.72 8.90 -9.67
N ARG A 37 -6.36 10.02 -10.05
CA ARG A 37 -6.03 10.84 -11.23
C ARG A 37 -6.16 10.10 -12.56
N LEU A 38 -6.77 8.92 -12.57
CA LEU A 38 -7.14 8.21 -13.78
C LEU A 38 -8.27 8.96 -14.50
N HIS A 39 -8.22 9.01 -15.83
CA HIS A 39 -9.25 9.65 -16.63
C HIS A 39 -10.63 9.01 -16.35
N PRO A 40 -11.72 9.78 -16.21
CA PRO A 40 -13.04 9.24 -15.90
C PRO A 40 -13.52 8.10 -16.80
N ASP A 41 -13.19 8.14 -18.09
CA ASP A 41 -13.58 7.11 -19.07
C ASP A 41 -12.78 5.80 -18.90
N ASP A 42 -11.68 5.84 -18.18
CA ASP A 42 -10.75 4.70 -18.10
C ASP A 42 -10.94 3.86 -16.80
N TYR A 43 -11.85 4.24 -15.89
CA TYR A 43 -12.04 3.48 -14.65
C TYR A 43 -12.49 2.04 -14.85
N TYR A 44 -13.05 1.70 -16.00
CA TYR A 44 -13.46 0.35 -16.37
C TYR A 44 -12.68 -0.22 -17.55
N ALA A 45 -11.49 0.29 -17.81
CA ALA A 45 -10.63 -0.14 -18.92
C ALA A 45 -10.22 -1.63 -18.84
N CYS A 46 -10.23 -2.23 -17.64
CA CYS A 46 -9.96 -3.66 -17.44
C CYS A 46 -11.16 -4.57 -17.75
N GLY A 47 -12.32 -4.00 -18.10
CA GLY A 47 -13.58 -4.70 -18.36
C GLY A 47 -14.61 -4.53 -17.24
N GLY A 48 -15.88 -4.33 -17.62
CA GLY A 48 -16.97 -4.06 -16.66
C GLY A 48 -17.18 -5.15 -15.62
N ASP A 49 -17.05 -6.41 -16.02
CA ASP A 49 -17.21 -7.58 -15.14
C ASP A 49 -16.10 -7.71 -14.07
N ARG A 50 -14.97 -7.03 -14.29
CA ARG A 50 -13.85 -7.03 -13.37
C ARG A 50 -13.95 -5.95 -12.29
N GLY A 51 -14.96 -5.10 -12.38
CA GLY A 51 -15.13 -3.93 -11.52
C GLY A 51 -14.30 -2.73 -11.98
N GLY A 52 -14.39 -1.67 -11.20
CA GLY A 52 -13.65 -0.45 -11.48
C GLY A 52 -12.22 -0.49 -10.97
N ILE A 53 -11.35 0.33 -11.56
CA ILE A 53 -9.98 0.53 -11.08
C ILE A 53 -10.04 1.34 -9.78
N ASN A 54 -9.73 0.69 -8.68
CA ASN A 54 -9.72 1.25 -7.34
C ASN A 54 -8.32 1.40 -6.78
N GLU A 55 -7.33 0.72 -7.38
CA GLU A 55 -5.99 0.65 -6.84
C GLU A 55 -4.95 1.01 -7.89
N ARG A 56 -3.88 1.69 -7.45
CA ARG A 56 -2.63 1.85 -8.19
C ARG A 56 -1.51 1.28 -7.35
N TRP A 57 -0.86 0.24 -7.84
CA TRP A 57 0.22 -0.46 -7.15
C TRP A 57 1.58 0.10 -7.52
N PHE A 58 2.47 0.23 -6.53
CA PHE A 58 3.77 0.87 -6.69
C PHE A 58 4.90 -0.12 -6.48
N SER A 59 5.86 -0.13 -7.39
CA SER A 59 7.07 -0.96 -7.30
C SER A 59 6.74 -2.43 -7.00
N SER A 60 5.64 -2.91 -7.54
CA SER A 60 5.06 -4.20 -7.17
C SER A 60 5.73 -5.37 -7.90
N THR A 61 6.05 -6.40 -7.12
CA THR A 61 6.42 -7.73 -7.61
C THR A 61 5.36 -8.78 -7.26
N THR A 62 4.18 -8.34 -6.83
CA THR A 62 3.07 -9.18 -6.37
C THR A 62 1.98 -9.25 -7.44
N ASN A 63 1.57 -10.47 -7.78
CA ASN A 63 0.42 -10.66 -8.67
C ASN A 63 -0.87 -10.34 -7.91
N ALA A 64 -1.79 -9.62 -8.57
CA ALA A 64 -3.14 -9.43 -8.06
C ALA A 64 -3.93 -10.75 -8.12
N ASP A 65 -4.78 -10.98 -7.12
CA ASP A 65 -5.66 -12.15 -7.05
C ASP A 65 -7.14 -11.71 -7.15
N ASN A 66 -7.59 -11.53 -8.39
CA ASN A 66 -8.97 -11.15 -8.73
C ASN A 66 -9.80 -12.34 -9.29
N GLY A 67 -9.40 -13.57 -8.96
CA GLY A 67 -10.08 -14.79 -9.37
C GLY A 67 -9.78 -15.24 -10.81
N PRO A 68 -10.59 -16.17 -11.35
CA PRO A 68 -10.40 -16.68 -12.70
C PRO A 68 -10.46 -15.56 -13.74
N GLY A 69 -9.52 -15.55 -14.67
CA GLY A 69 -9.44 -14.52 -15.72
C GLY A 69 -8.58 -13.29 -15.35
N THR A 70 -7.94 -13.28 -14.18
CA THR A 70 -6.91 -12.30 -13.86
C THR A 70 -5.73 -12.44 -14.83
N PRO A 71 -5.31 -11.37 -15.54
CA PRO A 71 -4.10 -11.42 -16.36
C PRO A 71 -2.87 -11.83 -15.54
N PRO A 72 -1.93 -12.60 -16.12
CA PRO A 72 -0.79 -13.14 -15.36
C PRO A 72 0.19 -12.07 -14.86
N ASP A 73 0.13 -10.88 -15.43
CA ASP A 73 0.97 -9.73 -15.07
C ASP A 73 0.20 -8.62 -14.34
N GLU A 74 -1.08 -8.84 -14.03
CA GLU A 74 -1.85 -7.86 -13.24
C GLU A 74 -1.26 -7.69 -11.86
N GLY A 75 -1.07 -6.43 -11.45
CA GLY A 75 -0.43 -6.07 -10.18
C GLY A 75 1.09 -5.99 -10.26
N LEU A 76 1.73 -6.41 -11.35
CA LEU A 76 3.18 -6.35 -11.51
C LEU A 76 3.62 -5.00 -12.14
N SER A 77 4.60 -4.35 -11.53
CA SER A 77 5.19 -3.13 -12.09
C SER A 77 6.16 -3.43 -13.22
N TYR A 78 6.07 -2.66 -14.31
CA TYR A 78 7.01 -2.69 -15.41
C TYR A 78 8.04 -1.55 -15.28
N VAL A 79 9.30 -1.88 -15.48
CA VAL A 79 10.37 -0.90 -15.70
C VAL A 79 10.33 -0.49 -17.18
N ARG A 80 10.43 0.82 -17.46
CA ARG A 80 10.46 1.37 -18.80
C ARG A 80 11.75 2.16 -19.04
N LEU A 81 12.46 1.82 -20.10
CA LEU A 81 13.63 2.56 -20.56
C LEU A 81 13.25 3.61 -21.64
N PRO A 82 14.11 4.64 -21.84
CA PRO A 82 13.87 5.67 -22.87
C PRO A 82 13.78 5.14 -24.32
N ASP A 83 14.43 4.02 -24.62
CA ASP A 83 14.39 3.36 -25.94
C ASP A 83 13.11 2.55 -26.19
N GLY A 84 12.16 2.55 -25.22
CA GLY A 84 10.93 1.79 -25.28
C GLY A 84 11.02 0.37 -24.74
N THR A 85 12.20 -0.11 -24.37
CA THR A 85 12.38 -1.42 -23.72
C THR A 85 11.62 -1.45 -22.40
N ARG A 86 10.89 -2.55 -22.17
CA ARG A 86 10.14 -2.76 -20.93
C ARG A 86 10.35 -4.18 -20.42
N PHE A 87 10.37 -4.32 -19.09
CA PHE A 87 10.45 -5.61 -18.42
C PHE A 87 9.85 -5.53 -17.00
N LEU A 88 9.49 -6.68 -16.43
CA LEU A 88 8.91 -6.74 -15.10
C LEU A 88 9.95 -6.48 -14.01
N LEU A 89 9.61 -5.62 -13.03
CA LEU A 89 10.44 -5.42 -11.84
C LEU A 89 10.65 -6.75 -11.08
N LYS A 90 9.64 -7.63 -11.07
CA LYS A 90 9.74 -8.98 -10.50
C LYS A 90 10.88 -9.78 -11.13
N GLU A 91 10.92 -9.86 -12.46
CA GLU A 91 12.01 -10.55 -13.19
C GLU A 91 13.37 -9.89 -12.92
N ALA A 92 13.41 -8.55 -12.85
CA ALA A 92 14.64 -7.84 -12.53
C ALA A 92 15.18 -8.19 -11.14
N VAL A 93 14.30 -8.31 -10.13
CA VAL A 93 14.68 -8.75 -8.77
C VAL A 93 15.15 -10.20 -8.77
N GLU A 94 14.54 -11.08 -9.56
CA GLU A 94 14.94 -12.48 -9.69
C GLU A 94 16.32 -12.62 -10.35
N GLN A 95 16.64 -11.81 -11.36
CA GLN A 95 17.88 -11.90 -12.15
C GLN A 95 19.06 -11.13 -11.53
N ALA A 96 18.79 -10.01 -10.86
CA ALA A 96 19.81 -9.06 -10.38
C ALA A 96 19.42 -8.41 -9.03
N GLY A 97 18.80 -9.18 -8.15
CA GLY A 97 18.26 -8.65 -6.89
C GLY A 97 19.30 -8.00 -5.99
N GLU A 98 20.55 -8.49 -6.01
CA GLU A 98 21.64 -7.91 -5.25
C GLU A 98 22.05 -6.51 -5.73
N LEU A 99 21.89 -6.22 -7.02
CA LEU A 99 22.11 -4.88 -7.58
C LEU A 99 20.99 -3.91 -7.23
N LEU A 100 19.76 -4.42 -7.12
CA LEU A 100 18.58 -3.62 -6.80
C LEU A 100 18.45 -3.39 -5.29
N LEU A 101 18.46 -4.46 -4.49
CA LEU A 101 18.10 -4.46 -3.07
C LEU A 101 19.32 -4.49 -2.14
N GLY A 102 20.49 -4.89 -2.66
CA GLY A 102 21.69 -5.19 -1.88
C GLY A 102 21.78 -6.66 -1.48
N GLY A 103 23.03 -7.17 -1.39
CA GLY A 103 23.28 -8.60 -1.16
C GLY A 103 22.71 -9.13 0.16
N ASP A 104 22.82 -8.35 1.24
CA ASP A 104 22.32 -8.73 2.57
C ASP A 104 20.79 -8.89 2.59
N VAL A 105 20.07 -7.97 1.92
CA VAL A 105 18.60 -8.02 1.82
C VAL A 105 18.18 -9.24 1.01
N ILE A 106 18.77 -9.47 -0.15
CA ILE A 106 18.46 -10.65 -0.97
C ILE A 106 18.81 -11.97 -0.26
N ALA A 107 19.92 -12.02 0.46
CA ALA A 107 20.30 -13.23 1.21
C ALA A 107 19.25 -13.59 2.27
N ARG A 108 18.67 -12.61 2.94
CA ARG A 108 17.67 -12.78 3.99
C ARG A 108 16.23 -12.90 3.45
N GLU A 109 15.80 -11.96 2.62
CA GLU A 109 14.42 -11.81 2.20
C GLU A 109 14.04 -12.58 0.93
N LYS A 110 15.03 -12.99 0.12
CA LYS A 110 14.88 -13.70 -1.15
C LYS A 110 14.10 -12.94 -2.23
N GLY A 111 13.77 -11.65 -2.01
CA GLY A 111 13.01 -10.84 -2.96
C GLY A 111 12.58 -9.47 -2.40
N TRP A 112 11.78 -8.76 -3.17
CA TRP A 112 11.12 -7.53 -2.77
C TRP A 112 9.79 -7.86 -2.09
N ASN A 113 9.81 -8.02 -0.77
CA ASN A 113 8.69 -8.51 0.03
C ASN A 113 7.73 -7.40 0.50
N LEU A 114 7.53 -6.39 -0.33
CA LEU A 114 6.63 -5.27 -0.10
C LEU A 114 5.63 -5.16 -1.25
N LEU A 115 4.38 -4.92 -0.92
CA LEU A 115 3.38 -4.34 -1.79
C LEU A 115 3.00 -2.97 -1.22
N CYS A 116 3.08 -1.94 -2.04
CA CYS A 116 2.60 -0.61 -1.69
C CYS A 116 1.63 -0.12 -2.76
N LYS A 117 0.55 0.53 -2.34
CA LYS A 117 -0.49 0.98 -3.27
C LYS A 117 -1.20 2.24 -2.79
N PHE A 118 -1.86 2.92 -3.72
CA PHE A 118 -3.04 3.69 -3.40
C PHE A 118 -4.26 2.80 -3.58
N PHE A 119 -5.17 2.85 -2.61
CA PHE A 119 -6.54 2.43 -2.87
C PHE A 119 -7.52 3.59 -2.64
N ASP A 120 -8.56 3.63 -3.45
CA ASP A 120 -9.49 4.75 -3.51
C ASP A 120 -10.91 4.27 -3.79
N ASN A 121 -11.75 4.28 -2.76
CA ASN A 121 -13.14 3.84 -2.81
C ASN A 121 -14.09 5.00 -2.55
N LEU A 122 -15.26 4.92 -3.17
CA LEU A 122 -16.31 5.92 -2.99
C LEU A 122 -16.95 5.82 -1.60
N GLY A 123 -17.14 4.60 -1.09
CA GLY A 123 -17.71 4.28 0.21
C GLY A 123 -16.79 3.36 1.03
N PRO A 124 -17.26 2.79 2.14
CA PRO A 124 -16.47 1.87 2.95
C PRO A 124 -16.19 0.56 2.21
N ILE A 125 -15.06 -0.06 2.54
CA ILE A 125 -14.76 -1.46 2.19
C ILE A 125 -15.50 -2.36 3.20
N PRO A 126 -15.94 -3.59 2.80
CA PRO A 126 -16.52 -4.53 3.75
C PRO A 126 -15.63 -4.77 4.95
N HIS A 127 -16.22 -4.89 6.13
CA HIS A 127 -15.49 -5.22 7.36
C HIS A 127 -14.75 -6.54 7.22
N HIS A 128 -13.43 -6.53 7.31
CA HIS A 128 -12.58 -7.67 7.01
C HIS A 128 -11.36 -7.74 7.93
N MET A 129 -10.62 -8.82 7.84
CA MET A 129 -9.31 -8.97 8.44
C MET A 129 -8.35 -9.67 7.50
N HIS A 130 -7.07 -9.61 7.80
CA HIS A 130 -6.02 -10.33 7.13
C HIS A 130 -5.46 -11.44 8.01
N GLN A 131 -5.18 -12.60 7.41
CA GLN A 131 -4.67 -13.76 8.13
C GLN A 131 -3.26 -13.52 8.66
N SER A 132 -2.96 -14.12 9.82
CA SER A 132 -1.61 -14.25 10.36
C SER A 132 -0.73 -15.14 9.47
N ASP A 133 0.60 -15.09 9.63
CA ASP A 133 1.49 -16.04 8.94
C ASP A 133 1.16 -17.50 9.25
N ALA A 134 0.70 -17.79 10.47
CA ALA A 134 0.33 -19.14 10.88
C ALA A 134 -0.92 -19.64 10.13
N ASP A 135 -1.93 -18.78 9.96
CA ASP A 135 -3.17 -19.13 9.25
C ASP A 135 -2.95 -19.14 7.73
N ALA A 136 -2.32 -18.13 7.18
CA ALA A 136 -2.05 -18.02 5.74
C ALA A 136 -1.18 -19.17 5.22
N LYS A 137 -0.23 -19.65 6.01
CA LYS A 137 0.61 -20.79 5.66
C LYS A 137 -0.19 -22.07 5.42
N ARG A 138 -1.35 -22.23 6.08
CA ARG A 138 -2.24 -23.41 5.89
C ARG A 138 -2.84 -23.48 4.48
N VAL A 139 -2.89 -22.35 3.79
CA VAL A 139 -3.36 -22.23 2.40
C VAL A 139 -2.21 -21.88 1.43
N GLY A 140 -0.95 -22.06 1.87
CA GLY A 140 0.24 -21.80 1.03
C GLY A 140 0.51 -20.32 0.76
N ARG A 141 0.02 -19.43 1.62
CA ARG A 141 0.17 -17.96 1.51
C ARG A 141 1.02 -17.39 2.65
N ARG A 142 1.25 -16.09 2.61
CA ARG A 142 1.86 -15.29 3.69
C ARG A 142 0.78 -14.48 4.40
N GLY A 143 0.99 -14.18 5.67
CA GLY A 143 0.17 -13.23 6.41
C GLY A 143 0.27 -11.82 5.83
N LYS A 144 -0.69 -10.96 6.16
CA LYS A 144 -0.77 -9.61 5.61
C LYS A 144 -0.91 -8.56 6.74
N PRO A 145 0.18 -8.19 7.41
CA PRO A 145 0.22 -6.91 8.12
C PRO A 145 0.23 -5.77 7.10
N GLU A 146 -0.46 -4.68 7.43
CA GLU A 146 -0.54 -3.49 6.61
C GLU A 146 -0.54 -2.22 7.43
N ALA A 147 -0.30 -1.08 6.78
CA ALA A 147 -0.45 0.23 7.39
C ALA A 147 -1.11 1.20 6.42
N TYR A 148 -1.80 2.18 6.96
CA TYR A 148 -2.47 3.24 6.22
C TYR A 148 -1.80 4.58 6.47
N TYR A 149 -1.76 5.40 5.43
CA TYR A 149 -1.51 6.83 5.50
C TYR A 149 -2.45 7.55 4.55
N PHE A 150 -2.99 8.69 4.97
CA PHE A 150 -3.96 9.48 4.18
C PHE A 150 -3.28 10.74 3.64
N PRO A 151 -2.69 10.70 2.42
CA PRO A 151 -1.94 11.82 1.88
C PRO A 151 -2.85 13.02 1.60
N PRO A 152 -2.55 14.21 2.17
CA PRO A 152 -3.38 15.41 1.97
C PRO A 152 -3.52 15.82 0.50
N GLN A 153 -2.49 15.56 -0.32
CA GLN A 153 -2.44 15.94 -1.73
C GLN A 153 -3.47 15.22 -2.60
N TYR A 154 -3.92 14.04 -2.17
CA TYR A 154 -4.95 13.24 -2.84
C TYR A 154 -6.32 13.32 -2.16
N ASN A 155 -6.38 13.91 -0.99
CA ASN A 155 -7.59 14.03 -0.17
C ASN A 155 -7.96 15.50 0.06
N PRO A 156 -8.36 16.28 -0.98
CA PRO A 156 -8.74 17.68 -0.82
C PRO A 156 -10.02 17.83 0.01
N THR A 157 -10.87 16.80 0.02
CA THR A 157 -12.12 16.72 0.77
C THR A 157 -12.20 15.42 1.56
N ASP A 158 -13.11 15.33 2.54
CA ASP A 158 -13.31 14.13 3.36
C ASP A 158 -14.05 12.99 2.62
N ASN A 159 -14.60 13.24 1.42
CA ASN A 159 -15.41 12.31 0.65
C ASN A 159 -16.67 11.79 1.38
N ASN A 160 -17.31 10.72 0.86
CA ASN A 160 -18.63 10.26 1.31
C ASN A 160 -18.64 9.64 2.70
N TYR A 161 -17.55 8.92 3.05
CA TYR A 161 -17.46 8.16 4.29
C TYR A 161 -16.11 8.41 4.98
N PRO A 162 -15.96 9.52 5.71
CA PRO A 162 -14.69 9.92 6.33
C PRO A 162 -14.43 9.21 7.67
N TYR A 163 -14.83 7.94 7.80
CA TYR A 163 -14.64 7.12 8.97
C TYR A 163 -14.02 5.79 8.59
N THR A 164 -13.30 5.19 9.51
CA THR A 164 -12.85 3.81 9.44
C THR A 164 -13.35 3.06 10.66
N PHE A 165 -13.75 1.82 10.47
CA PHE A 165 -13.97 0.91 11.59
C PHE A 165 -12.68 0.14 11.87
N MET A 166 -12.28 0.06 13.14
CA MET A 166 -11.06 -0.60 13.56
C MET A 166 -11.25 -1.29 14.90
N GLY A 167 -11.02 -2.61 14.93
CA GLY A 167 -11.23 -3.42 16.12
C GLY A 167 -12.70 -3.54 16.53
N LEU A 168 -12.94 -4.04 17.72
CA LEU A 168 -14.25 -4.27 18.29
C LEU A 168 -14.44 -3.45 19.57
N GLU A 169 -15.67 -3.14 19.92
CA GLU A 169 -15.98 -2.52 21.21
C GLU A 169 -15.51 -3.40 22.38
N PRO A 170 -14.92 -2.81 23.45
CA PRO A 170 -14.56 -3.57 24.64
C PRO A 170 -15.77 -4.29 25.22
N GLY A 171 -15.61 -5.59 25.49
CA GLY A 171 -16.70 -6.44 25.96
C GLY A 171 -17.40 -7.24 24.87
N THR A 172 -17.13 -6.99 23.60
CA THR A 172 -17.57 -7.86 22.51
C THR A 172 -17.02 -9.26 22.68
N THR A 173 -17.86 -10.27 22.54
CA THR A 173 -17.52 -11.68 22.72
C THR A 173 -17.47 -12.43 21.39
N LYS A 174 -16.87 -13.62 21.41
CA LYS A 174 -16.88 -14.55 20.26
C LYS A 174 -18.30 -14.91 19.83
N ASP A 175 -19.22 -15.02 20.77
CA ASP A 175 -20.62 -15.34 20.50
C ASP A 175 -21.35 -14.19 19.81
N ASP A 176 -20.94 -12.92 20.07
CA ASP A 176 -21.51 -11.77 19.36
C ASP A 176 -21.12 -11.81 17.86
N VAL A 177 -19.83 -12.05 17.58
CA VAL A 177 -19.34 -12.21 16.20
C VAL A 177 -19.95 -13.45 15.53
N ARG A 178 -20.10 -14.56 16.26
CA ARG A 178 -20.77 -15.76 15.77
C ARG A 178 -22.19 -15.47 15.29
N ARG A 179 -22.99 -14.75 16.08
CA ARG A 179 -24.36 -14.36 15.69
C ARG A 179 -24.38 -13.54 14.40
N CYS A 180 -23.41 -12.65 14.21
CA CYS A 180 -23.27 -11.92 12.94
C CYS A 180 -23.04 -12.90 11.75
N LEU A 181 -22.13 -13.86 11.89
CA LEU A 181 -21.81 -14.81 10.82
C LEU A 181 -22.98 -15.78 10.54
N GLU A 182 -23.73 -16.20 11.55
CA GLU A 182 -24.94 -17.04 11.41
C GLU A 182 -26.07 -16.31 10.68
N ASN A 183 -26.09 -14.98 10.72
CA ASN A 183 -27.06 -14.12 10.02
C ASN A 183 -26.64 -13.72 8.60
N TRP A 184 -25.61 -14.34 8.02
CA TRP A 184 -25.01 -13.96 6.75
C TRP A 184 -26.00 -13.69 5.60
N ASN A 185 -27.02 -14.54 5.48
CA ASN A 185 -27.98 -14.48 4.38
C ASN A 185 -29.23 -13.62 4.69
N ARG A 186 -29.17 -12.73 5.67
CA ARG A 186 -30.32 -11.92 6.11
C ARG A 186 -30.14 -10.41 5.89
N GLY A 187 -29.33 -10.03 4.89
CA GLY A 187 -28.91 -8.64 4.64
C GLY A 187 -27.61 -8.31 5.38
N ASP A 188 -27.43 -7.08 5.84
CA ASP A 188 -26.28 -6.72 6.67
C ASP A 188 -26.29 -7.53 7.97
N ASN A 189 -25.25 -8.30 8.20
CA ASN A 189 -25.12 -9.14 9.38
C ASN A 189 -24.80 -8.40 10.67
N GLY A 190 -24.65 -7.08 10.61
CA GLY A 190 -24.48 -6.21 11.77
C GLY A 190 -23.10 -6.21 12.41
N ILE A 191 -22.07 -6.78 11.76
CA ILE A 191 -20.71 -6.86 12.33
C ILE A 191 -20.13 -5.46 12.64
N THR A 192 -20.47 -4.44 11.86
CA THR A 192 -20.01 -3.07 12.07
C THR A 192 -20.57 -2.43 13.34
N TYR A 193 -21.73 -2.89 13.86
CA TYR A 193 -22.28 -2.43 15.13
C TYR A 193 -21.44 -2.89 16.35
N LEU A 194 -20.60 -3.88 16.16
CA LEU A 194 -19.68 -4.36 17.18
C LEU A 194 -18.33 -3.63 17.13
N SER A 195 -18.11 -2.76 16.14
CA SER A 195 -16.82 -2.15 15.86
C SER A 195 -16.78 -0.68 16.24
N ARG A 196 -15.60 -0.17 16.54
CA ARG A 196 -15.39 1.24 16.81
C ARG A 196 -15.16 2.03 15.51
N ALA A 197 -15.84 3.16 15.38
CA ALA A 197 -15.67 4.10 14.28
C ALA A 197 -14.69 5.20 14.67
N TYR A 198 -13.66 5.41 13.84
CA TYR A 198 -12.71 6.51 14.00
C TYR A 198 -12.82 7.45 12.80
N ARG A 199 -12.89 8.77 13.09
CA ARG A 199 -12.82 9.76 12.02
C ARG A 199 -11.42 9.72 11.39
N LEU A 200 -11.39 9.68 10.06
CA LEU A 200 -10.15 9.73 9.28
C LEU A 200 -9.58 11.16 9.31
N GLU A 201 -8.27 11.26 9.46
CA GLU A 201 -7.54 12.52 9.49
C GLU A 201 -6.44 12.50 8.43
N ARG A 202 -6.51 13.47 7.51
CA ARG A 202 -5.48 13.67 6.48
C ARG A 202 -4.11 13.92 7.12
N GLY A 203 -3.07 13.32 6.57
CA GLY A 203 -1.71 13.40 7.14
C GLY A 203 -1.50 12.53 8.37
N SER A 204 -2.41 11.62 8.67
CA SER A 204 -2.25 10.61 9.73
C SER A 204 -2.34 9.20 9.15
N GLY A 205 -2.06 8.19 9.96
CA GLY A 205 -2.08 6.81 9.53
C GLY A 205 -2.45 5.83 10.64
N TRP A 206 -2.48 4.56 10.28
CA TRP A 206 -2.78 3.43 11.17
C TRP A 206 -1.88 2.25 10.87
N GLN A 207 -1.49 1.50 11.90
CA GLN A 207 -0.90 0.17 11.78
C GLN A 207 -1.99 -0.86 12.01
N ILE A 208 -2.11 -1.84 11.10
CA ILE A 208 -3.11 -2.90 11.16
C ILE A 208 -2.38 -4.24 11.11
N ASP A 209 -2.29 -4.88 12.26
CA ASP A 209 -1.68 -6.18 12.37
C ASP A 209 -2.67 -7.29 11.94
N PRO A 210 -2.18 -8.47 11.53
CA PRO A 210 -3.05 -9.58 11.16
C PRO A 210 -4.06 -9.92 12.26
N GLY A 211 -5.25 -10.36 11.88
CA GLY A 211 -6.34 -10.71 12.79
C GLY A 211 -7.15 -9.53 13.31
N ILE A 212 -6.79 -8.28 12.96
CA ILE A 212 -7.58 -7.11 13.32
C ILE A 212 -8.71 -6.90 12.32
N LEU A 213 -9.95 -6.87 12.82
CA LEU A 213 -11.12 -6.51 12.03
C LEU A 213 -11.10 -5.01 11.72
N HIS A 214 -11.29 -4.67 10.44
CA HIS A 214 -11.29 -3.28 10.00
C HIS A 214 -12.13 -3.08 8.74
N ALA A 215 -12.64 -1.86 8.58
CA ALA A 215 -13.37 -1.43 7.38
C ALA A 215 -12.90 -0.03 7.02
N PRO A 216 -11.95 0.11 6.07
CA PRO A 216 -11.47 1.40 5.62
C PRO A 216 -12.60 2.23 5.02
N GLY A 217 -12.59 3.51 5.36
CA GLY A 217 -13.51 4.49 4.79
C GLY A 217 -13.07 4.97 3.40
N SER A 218 -13.57 6.14 3.02
CA SER A 218 -13.46 6.64 1.65
C SER A 218 -12.35 7.70 1.44
N LEU A 219 -11.39 7.86 2.33
CA LEU A 219 -10.18 8.61 1.98
C LEU A 219 -9.28 7.75 1.09
N LEU A 220 -8.68 8.37 0.06
CA LEU A 220 -7.62 7.71 -0.67
C LEU A 220 -6.48 7.38 0.29
N THR A 221 -6.10 6.12 0.30
CA THR A 221 -5.14 5.57 1.26
C THR A 221 -3.87 5.12 0.56
N TYR A 222 -2.73 5.53 1.09
CA TYR A 222 -1.42 4.97 0.80
C TYR A 222 -1.18 3.82 1.75
N GLU A 223 -1.02 2.61 1.21
CA GLU A 223 -0.98 1.37 1.97
C GLU A 223 0.29 0.58 1.66
N PRO A 224 1.35 0.71 2.47
CA PRO A 224 2.43 -0.26 2.50
C PRO A 224 2.01 -1.50 3.30
N GLN A 225 2.25 -2.69 2.73
CA GLN A 225 1.92 -4.00 3.28
C GLN A 225 2.95 -5.06 2.90
N VAL A 226 2.91 -6.21 3.55
CA VAL A 226 3.62 -7.40 3.05
C VAL A 226 3.06 -7.81 1.68
N ASN A 227 3.89 -8.37 0.82
CA ASN A 227 3.53 -8.83 -0.53
C ASN A 227 2.57 -10.03 -0.50
N SER A 228 1.38 -9.82 0.02
CA SER A 228 0.29 -10.81 0.16
C SER A 228 -1.05 -10.13 -0.13
N ASP A 229 -2.00 -10.91 -0.66
CA ASP A 229 -3.37 -10.45 -0.97
C ASP A 229 -4.42 -11.36 -0.28
N VAL A 230 -4.09 -11.86 0.94
CA VAL A 230 -5.00 -12.67 1.75
C VAL A 230 -5.98 -11.81 2.51
N PHE A 231 -7.23 -12.25 2.63
CA PHE A 231 -8.26 -11.59 3.44
C PHE A 231 -9.41 -12.53 3.80
N ALA A 232 -10.21 -12.13 4.78
CA ALA A 232 -11.50 -12.71 5.11
C ALA A 232 -12.51 -11.59 5.35
N MET A 233 -13.55 -11.47 4.51
CA MET A 233 -14.62 -10.49 4.65
C MET A 233 -15.62 -10.98 5.70
N PHE A 234 -15.80 -10.20 6.78
CA PHE A 234 -16.72 -10.54 7.88
C PHE A 234 -18.09 -9.86 7.77
N GLN A 235 -18.25 -8.92 6.83
CA GLN A 235 -19.52 -8.23 6.57
C GLN A 235 -20.23 -8.84 5.36
N SER A 236 -21.51 -9.15 5.50
CA SER A 236 -22.31 -9.82 4.46
C SER A 236 -22.93 -8.86 3.43
N GLU A 237 -23.06 -7.58 3.79
CA GLU A 237 -23.58 -6.54 2.90
C GLU A 237 -22.97 -5.19 3.27
N VAL A 238 -22.62 -4.39 2.28
CA VAL A 238 -22.14 -3.02 2.45
C VAL A 238 -22.77 -2.12 1.38
N GLU A 239 -23.49 -1.08 1.81
CA GLU A 239 -24.15 -0.11 0.92
C GLU A 239 -25.00 -0.80 -0.20
N GLY A 240 -25.77 -1.82 0.16
CA GLY A 240 -26.64 -2.57 -0.77
C GLY A 240 -25.88 -3.58 -1.65
N ARG A 241 -24.55 -3.73 -1.49
CA ARG A 241 -23.74 -4.72 -2.19
C ARG A 241 -23.60 -5.96 -1.34
N ILE A 242 -24.09 -7.10 -1.86
CA ILE A 242 -23.98 -8.39 -1.19
C ILE A 242 -22.55 -8.91 -1.29
N ILE A 243 -21.98 -9.30 -0.17
CA ILE A 243 -20.67 -9.93 -0.08
C ILE A 243 -20.89 -11.45 0.01
N PRO A 244 -20.46 -12.22 -0.98
CA PRO A 244 -20.64 -13.67 -0.96
C PRO A 244 -19.80 -14.32 0.14
N TRP A 245 -20.32 -15.44 0.70
CA TRP A 245 -19.63 -16.23 1.73
C TRP A 245 -18.21 -16.65 1.31
N ASP A 246 -17.99 -16.87 0.02
CA ASP A 246 -16.70 -17.26 -0.51
C ASP A 246 -15.61 -16.19 -0.29
N LEU A 247 -15.98 -14.91 -0.12
CA LEU A 247 -15.04 -13.87 0.26
C LEU A 247 -14.69 -13.86 1.76
N LEU A 248 -15.54 -14.43 2.63
CA LEU A 248 -15.17 -14.72 4.00
C LEU A 248 -14.16 -15.87 4.08
N THR A 249 -14.29 -16.85 3.19
CA THR A 249 -13.55 -18.12 3.27
C THR A 249 -12.51 -18.31 2.16
N LYS A 250 -12.22 -17.25 1.38
CA LYS A 250 -11.26 -17.29 0.26
C LYS A 250 -9.91 -17.89 0.66
N ASP A 251 -9.38 -17.44 1.80
CA ASP A 251 -8.07 -17.86 2.31
C ASP A 251 -8.20 -18.66 3.61
N VAL A 252 -9.22 -19.53 3.67
CA VAL A 252 -9.49 -20.49 4.75
C VAL A 252 -9.28 -21.90 4.20
N PRO A 253 -8.68 -22.85 4.95
CA PRO A 253 -8.57 -24.25 4.53
C PRO A 253 -9.92 -24.83 4.11
N ALA A 254 -9.94 -25.62 3.03
CA ALA A 254 -11.18 -26.12 2.41
C ALA A 254 -12.10 -26.89 3.37
N ASP A 255 -11.53 -27.61 4.33
CA ASP A 255 -12.24 -28.35 5.38
C ASP A 255 -12.76 -27.45 6.52
N LYS A 256 -12.41 -26.15 6.53
CA LYS A 256 -12.74 -25.16 7.58
C LYS A 256 -13.71 -24.06 7.13
N THR A 257 -14.13 -24.06 5.88
CA THR A 257 -14.97 -23.00 5.29
C THR A 257 -16.37 -22.86 5.93
N ARG A 258 -16.79 -23.83 6.75
CA ARG A 258 -18.04 -23.80 7.53
C ARG A 258 -17.79 -23.91 9.05
N ASP A 259 -16.56 -23.96 9.48
CA ASP A 259 -16.16 -24.02 10.89
C ASP A 259 -16.06 -22.59 11.46
N LEU A 260 -17.16 -22.12 12.06
CA LEU A 260 -17.20 -20.77 12.64
C LEU A 260 -16.21 -20.59 13.80
N ASP A 261 -15.92 -21.64 14.55
CA ASP A 261 -14.91 -21.55 15.62
C ASP A 261 -13.52 -21.30 15.06
N TYR A 262 -13.20 -21.96 13.93
CA TYR A 262 -11.95 -21.71 13.23
C TYR A 262 -11.91 -20.30 12.67
N ILE A 263 -12.95 -19.86 11.94
CA ILE A 263 -13.00 -18.52 11.30
C ILE A 263 -12.88 -17.41 12.35
N ILE A 264 -13.64 -17.50 13.45
CA ILE A 264 -13.60 -16.55 14.55
C ILE A 264 -12.27 -16.63 15.32
N GLY A 265 -11.68 -17.82 15.35
CA GLY A 265 -10.37 -18.07 15.99
C GLY A 265 -9.19 -17.43 15.28
N MET A 266 -9.32 -17.02 14.00
CA MET A 266 -8.29 -16.28 13.27
C MET A 266 -8.16 -14.81 13.73
N LEU A 267 -9.13 -14.28 14.49
CA LEU A 267 -9.08 -12.92 15.03
C LEU A 267 -8.09 -12.83 16.18
N ASP A 268 -7.30 -11.76 16.20
CA ASP A 268 -6.53 -11.35 17.40
C ASP A 268 -7.50 -10.70 18.40
N TRP A 269 -8.00 -11.50 19.34
CA TRP A 269 -9.03 -11.06 20.26
C TRP A 269 -8.55 -9.97 21.20
N ASP A 270 -7.33 -10.09 21.73
CA ASP A 270 -6.75 -9.11 22.66
C ASP A 270 -6.58 -7.75 21.99
N ALA A 271 -6.11 -7.74 20.75
CA ALA A 271 -5.98 -6.52 19.97
C ALA A 271 -7.35 -5.92 19.60
N ASN A 272 -8.30 -6.75 19.12
CA ASN A 272 -9.61 -6.25 18.65
C ASN A 272 -10.42 -5.59 19.77
N VAL A 273 -10.47 -6.15 20.97
CA VAL A 273 -11.25 -5.61 22.10
C VAL A 273 -10.44 -4.67 23.01
N ASN A 274 -9.23 -4.30 22.64
CA ASN A 274 -8.36 -3.44 23.43
C ASN A 274 -9.01 -2.05 23.61
N PRO A 275 -9.33 -1.60 24.84
CA PRO A 275 -9.94 -0.29 25.06
C PRO A 275 -9.04 0.88 24.60
N ARG A 276 -7.73 0.64 24.46
CA ARG A 276 -6.73 1.62 24.00
C ARG A 276 -6.32 1.40 22.53
N PHE A 277 -7.15 0.76 21.72
CA PHE A 277 -6.84 0.41 20.34
C PHE A 277 -6.32 1.62 19.54
N GLY A 278 -7.02 2.75 19.61
CA GLY A 278 -6.62 3.96 18.89
C GLY A 278 -5.23 4.47 19.28
N GLU A 279 -4.88 4.40 20.57
CA GLU A 279 -3.54 4.81 21.06
C GLU A 279 -2.43 3.87 20.55
N SER A 280 -2.73 2.58 20.50
CA SER A 280 -1.75 1.55 20.11
C SER A 280 -1.50 1.54 18.58
N ASN A 281 -2.54 1.76 17.79
CA ASN A 281 -2.51 1.50 16.35
C ASN A 281 -2.43 2.75 15.47
N ARG A 282 -2.90 3.92 15.95
CA ARG A 282 -2.77 5.17 15.21
C ARG A 282 -1.31 5.57 15.06
N ARG A 283 -0.95 6.08 13.88
CA ARG A 283 0.40 6.57 13.57
C ARG A 283 0.33 8.05 13.18
N SER A 284 0.93 8.89 14.03
CA SER A 284 1.19 10.29 13.70
C SER A 284 2.57 10.38 13.06
N PRO A 285 2.74 11.16 11.99
CA PRO A 285 4.05 11.34 11.38
C PRO A 285 5.10 11.81 12.37
N LYS A 286 6.32 11.27 12.25
CA LYS A 286 7.46 11.61 13.11
C LYS A 286 8.60 12.17 12.26
N PRO A 287 9.08 13.39 12.52
CA PRO A 287 10.24 13.95 11.80
C PRO A 287 11.43 12.99 11.86
N VAL A 288 12.13 12.80 10.73
CA VAL A 288 13.41 12.08 10.66
C VAL A 288 14.50 12.86 11.39
N ARG A 289 14.49 14.19 11.19
CA ARG A 289 15.28 15.18 11.92
C ARG A 289 14.37 16.38 12.26
N PRO A 290 14.70 17.19 13.30
CA PRO A 290 13.91 18.39 13.62
C PRO A 290 13.68 19.27 12.39
N PHE A 291 12.43 19.62 12.10
CA PHE A 291 12.09 20.43 10.92
C PHE A 291 12.79 21.79 10.90
N ALA A 292 13.00 22.40 12.08
CA ALA A 292 13.74 23.67 12.18
C ALA A 292 15.17 23.59 11.59
N GLU A 293 15.79 22.42 11.63
CA GLU A 293 17.10 22.17 11.02
C GLU A 293 16.96 21.94 9.51
N THR A 294 16.11 20.99 9.12
CA THR A 294 16.01 20.53 7.73
C THR A 294 15.37 21.57 6.80
N GLU A 295 14.50 22.45 7.30
CA GLU A 295 13.95 23.56 6.53
C GLU A 295 15.02 24.56 6.09
N SER A 296 16.02 24.81 6.92
CA SER A 296 17.16 25.64 6.53
C SER A 296 17.97 24.99 5.40
N GLU A 297 18.03 23.67 5.37
CA GLU A 297 18.64 22.86 4.31
C GLU A 297 17.74 22.75 3.05
N GLY A 298 16.45 23.08 3.15
CA GLY A 298 15.51 23.16 2.03
C GLY A 298 14.52 21.99 1.95
N TYR A 299 14.33 21.20 3.00
CA TYR A 299 13.40 20.09 3.00
C TYR A 299 12.79 19.80 4.38
N ARG A 300 11.75 18.95 4.37
CA ARG A 300 11.22 18.24 5.53
C ARG A 300 11.15 16.77 5.19
N GLU A 301 11.47 15.90 6.13
CA GLU A 301 11.27 14.46 5.98
C GLU A 301 10.71 13.87 7.26
N GLN A 302 9.70 13.02 7.12
CA GLN A 302 9.02 12.40 8.26
C GLN A 302 8.65 10.95 7.97
N TRP A 303 8.71 10.12 9.00
CA TRP A 303 8.15 8.77 8.98
C TRP A 303 6.63 8.86 9.03
N ILE A 304 5.96 8.19 8.10
CA ILE A 304 4.50 8.06 8.01
C ILE A 304 4.03 6.64 8.32
N THR A 305 4.94 5.64 8.16
CA THR A 305 4.76 4.25 8.56
C THR A 305 6.03 3.76 9.21
N TYR A 306 5.92 3.26 10.44
CA TYR A 306 7.05 2.86 11.28
C TYR A 306 6.63 1.91 12.40
N GLY A 307 7.60 1.34 13.13
CA GLY A 307 7.36 0.46 14.28
C GLY A 307 7.09 -0.99 13.90
N THR A 308 7.38 -1.40 12.69
CA THR A 308 7.26 -2.78 12.20
C THR A 308 8.55 -3.23 11.52
N ALA A 309 8.78 -4.57 11.48
CA ALA A 309 9.90 -5.19 10.77
C ALA A 309 9.63 -5.41 9.29
N TRP A 310 8.36 -5.34 8.89
CA TRP A 310 7.93 -5.79 7.55
C TRP A 310 8.09 -4.71 6.48
N TYR A 311 7.90 -3.46 6.84
CA TYR A 311 7.95 -2.31 5.94
C TYR A 311 8.08 -1.00 6.72
N SER A 312 8.42 0.06 6.00
CA SER A 312 8.35 1.44 6.52
C SER A 312 8.09 2.41 5.38
N ALA A 313 7.66 3.63 5.71
CA ALA A 313 7.46 4.67 4.71
C ALA A 313 7.79 6.05 5.26
N LYS A 314 8.28 6.92 4.37
CA LYS A 314 8.57 8.32 4.65
C LYS A 314 7.82 9.23 3.69
N GLU A 315 7.47 10.43 4.15
CA GLU A 315 7.12 11.56 3.29
C GLU A 315 8.28 12.55 3.28
N LEU A 316 8.75 12.86 2.08
CA LEU A 316 9.76 13.88 1.83
C LEU A 316 9.13 15.08 1.13
N THR A 317 9.32 16.27 1.67
CA THR A 317 8.91 17.55 1.08
C THR A 317 10.14 18.37 0.77
N VAL A 318 10.43 18.64 -0.50
CA VAL A 318 11.48 19.58 -0.92
C VAL A 318 10.84 20.94 -1.18
N LEU A 319 11.33 21.96 -0.49
CA LEU A 319 10.80 23.32 -0.56
C LEU A 319 10.98 23.94 -1.96
N PRO A 320 10.17 24.95 -2.33
CA PRO A 320 10.29 25.61 -3.63
C PRO A 320 11.69 26.13 -3.91
N LYS A 321 12.18 25.97 -5.17
CA LYS A 321 13.52 26.40 -5.63
C LYS A 321 14.69 25.79 -4.85
N ARG A 322 14.48 24.69 -4.12
CA ARG A 322 15.56 24.02 -3.37
C ARG A 322 16.06 22.78 -4.11
N SER A 323 17.33 22.50 -3.89
CA SER A 323 18.00 21.28 -4.31
C SER A 323 18.66 20.65 -3.10
N VAL A 324 18.36 19.39 -2.85
CA VAL A 324 18.82 18.64 -1.67
C VAL A 324 19.40 17.29 -2.09
N THR A 325 20.28 16.71 -1.29
CA THR A 325 20.75 15.34 -1.47
C THR A 325 20.29 14.51 -0.29
N ILE A 326 19.41 13.54 -0.55
CA ILE A 326 18.83 12.69 0.47
C ILE A 326 19.46 11.30 0.38
N LYS A 327 19.88 10.77 1.54
CA LYS A 327 20.38 9.40 1.70
C LYS A 327 19.36 8.56 2.45
N ASP A 328 19.22 7.32 2.01
CA ASP A 328 18.40 6.31 2.67
C ASP A 328 19.23 5.02 2.83
N ALA A 329 18.98 4.26 3.90
CA ALA A 329 19.80 3.10 4.22
C ALA A 329 19.48 1.84 3.39
N ALA A 330 18.33 1.83 2.67
CA ALA A 330 17.85 0.70 1.89
C ALA A 330 17.29 1.13 0.53
N ALA A 331 17.08 0.18 -0.38
CA ALA A 331 16.32 0.39 -1.60
C ALA A 331 14.86 0.76 -1.28
N TYR A 332 14.24 1.55 -2.15
CA TYR A 332 12.85 1.96 -1.98
C TYR A 332 12.14 2.23 -3.30
N GLY A 333 10.83 2.05 -3.30
CA GLY A 333 9.96 2.62 -4.32
C GLY A 333 9.47 4.00 -3.88
N LEU A 334 9.07 4.82 -4.84
CA LEU A 334 8.51 6.14 -4.54
C LEU A 334 7.39 6.53 -5.50
N ILE A 335 6.51 7.39 -5.00
CA ILE A 335 5.48 8.08 -5.78
C ILE A 335 5.46 9.57 -5.44
N LEU A 336 5.47 10.42 -6.48
CA LEU A 336 5.25 11.84 -6.31
C LEU A 336 3.77 12.13 -6.11
N THR A 337 3.47 12.92 -5.09
CA THR A 337 2.09 13.34 -4.79
C THR A 337 1.82 14.79 -5.16
N GLN A 338 2.89 15.62 -5.27
CA GLN A 338 2.79 17.04 -5.64
C GLN A 338 4.09 17.55 -6.26
N GLY A 339 3.98 18.49 -7.20
CA GLY A 339 5.10 19.27 -7.73
C GLY A 339 5.80 18.63 -8.93
N TYR A 340 6.92 19.24 -9.33
CA TYR A 340 7.75 18.81 -10.45
C TYR A 340 9.21 19.23 -10.26
N GLY A 341 10.11 18.51 -10.93
CA GLY A 341 11.55 18.82 -10.82
C GLY A 341 12.43 17.73 -11.39
N THR A 342 13.51 17.41 -10.70
CA THR A 342 14.35 16.25 -11.02
C THR A 342 14.61 15.38 -9.80
N PHE A 343 14.72 14.09 -10.04
CA PHE A 343 15.14 13.09 -9.08
C PHE A 343 16.35 12.35 -9.67
N GLY A 344 17.52 12.64 -9.17
CA GLY A 344 18.78 12.27 -9.83
C GLY A 344 18.86 12.88 -11.24
N LYS A 345 18.99 12.01 -12.24
CA LYS A 345 19.04 12.38 -13.67
C LYS A 345 17.64 12.48 -14.31
N LEU A 346 16.61 11.96 -13.66
CA LEU A 346 15.30 11.79 -14.25
C LEU A 346 14.42 13.02 -13.98
N PRO A 347 13.72 13.54 -15.00
CA PRO A 347 12.64 14.49 -14.77
C PRO A 347 11.52 13.78 -14.00
N VAL A 348 10.90 14.51 -13.08
CA VAL A 348 9.75 14.03 -12.31
C VAL A 348 8.66 15.08 -12.27
N SER A 349 7.43 14.64 -12.43
CA SER A 349 6.26 15.51 -12.37
C SER A 349 5.04 14.73 -11.89
N THR A 350 4.21 15.37 -11.09
CA THR A 350 2.94 14.81 -10.65
C THR A 350 1.89 15.05 -11.75
N PRO A 351 1.27 14.02 -12.32
CA PRO A 351 0.26 14.19 -13.36
C PRO A 351 -1.04 14.76 -12.78
N ALA A 352 -1.72 15.62 -13.55
CA ALA A 352 -3.06 16.08 -13.21
C ALA A 352 -4.11 15.01 -13.57
N MET A 353 -3.89 14.29 -14.69
CA MET A 353 -4.76 13.23 -15.19
C MET A 353 -3.91 12.23 -15.99
N ILE A 354 -4.27 10.95 -15.91
CA ILE A 354 -3.54 9.83 -16.53
C ILE A 354 -4.54 9.04 -17.39
N ARG A 355 -4.18 8.72 -18.63
CA ARG A 355 -4.93 7.75 -19.44
C ARG A 355 -4.46 6.33 -19.10
N PHE A 356 -5.34 5.37 -19.17
CA PHE A 356 -4.98 3.95 -19.03
C PHE A 356 -3.90 3.58 -20.06
N GLY A 357 -2.80 2.97 -19.61
CA GLY A 357 -1.63 2.64 -20.43
C GLY A 357 -0.68 3.81 -20.72
N GLN A 358 -0.96 5.03 -20.25
CA GLN A 358 -0.06 6.16 -20.37
C GLN A 358 1.12 6.03 -19.40
N MET A 359 2.34 6.32 -19.90
CA MET A 359 3.53 6.47 -19.09
C MET A 359 3.48 7.77 -18.30
N THR A 360 3.93 7.75 -17.03
CA THR A 360 4.01 8.92 -16.16
C THR A 360 5.43 9.17 -15.68
N GLU A 361 5.65 10.33 -15.05
CA GLU A 361 6.94 10.73 -14.48
C GLU A 361 6.93 10.75 -12.94
N ASP A 362 5.94 10.15 -12.31
CA ASP A 362 5.71 10.23 -10.87
C ASP A 362 6.16 9.00 -10.07
N GLU A 363 6.53 7.90 -10.73
CA GLU A 363 6.87 6.65 -10.05
C GLU A 363 8.27 6.15 -10.40
N LEU A 364 9.09 5.86 -9.39
CA LEU A 364 10.45 5.35 -9.53
C LEU A 364 10.74 4.25 -8.51
N PHE A 365 11.68 3.36 -8.85
CA PHE A 365 12.37 2.50 -7.92
C PHE A 365 13.82 2.94 -7.79
N VAL A 366 14.34 3.01 -6.56
CA VAL A 366 15.70 3.46 -6.23
C VAL A 366 16.48 2.27 -5.68
N THR A 367 17.60 1.94 -6.33
CA THR A 367 18.46 0.85 -5.89
C THR A 367 19.12 1.15 -4.55
N ALA A 368 19.48 0.11 -3.79
CA ALA A 368 20.15 0.24 -2.50
C ALA A 368 21.46 1.04 -2.59
N ALA A 369 22.21 0.86 -3.68
CA ALA A 369 23.46 1.58 -3.90
C ALA A 369 23.21 3.08 -4.11
N ALA A 370 22.24 3.45 -4.95
CA ALA A 370 21.87 4.85 -5.19
C ALA A 370 21.30 5.51 -3.93
N ALA A 371 20.44 4.80 -3.19
CA ALA A 371 19.88 5.28 -1.93
C ALA A 371 20.98 5.64 -0.91
N LYS A 372 21.93 4.74 -0.70
CA LYS A 372 23.07 4.93 0.22
C LYS A 372 24.04 6.01 -0.24
N ALA A 373 24.32 6.12 -1.52
CA ALA A 373 25.15 7.17 -2.09
C ALA A 373 24.51 8.55 -1.91
N GLY A 374 23.20 8.61 -1.94
CA GLY A 374 22.39 9.81 -1.88
C GLY A 374 21.93 10.26 -3.26
N VAL A 375 20.67 10.60 -3.37
CA VAL A 375 20.05 11.10 -4.60
C VAL A 375 19.83 12.59 -4.49
N ARG A 376 20.33 13.34 -5.48
CA ARG A 376 20.05 14.77 -5.61
C ARG A 376 18.63 14.96 -6.13
N ILE A 377 17.86 15.80 -5.44
CA ILE A 377 16.46 16.11 -5.76
C ILE A 377 16.35 17.61 -5.89
N GLU A 378 15.76 18.07 -6.98
CA GLU A 378 15.58 19.51 -7.26
C GLU A 378 14.10 19.80 -7.46
N ASN A 379 13.55 20.69 -6.63
CA ASN A 379 12.23 21.26 -6.85
C ASN A 379 12.37 22.50 -7.74
N ARG A 380 11.77 22.48 -8.94
CA ARG A 380 11.81 23.56 -9.92
C ARG A 380 10.65 24.54 -9.80
N SER A 381 9.66 24.24 -8.97
CA SER A 381 8.56 25.18 -8.73
C SER A 381 9.04 26.38 -7.92
N GLU A 382 8.48 27.53 -8.24
CA GLU A 382 8.72 28.77 -7.47
C GLU A 382 7.88 28.85 -6.21
N THR A 383 6.75 28.17 -6.17
CA THR A 383 5.71 28.34 -5.15
C THR A 383 5.27 27.05 -4.50
N GLU A 384 5.33 25.93 -5.21
CA GLU A 384 4.81 24.65 -4.72
C GLU A 384 5.91 23.73 -4.21
N PRO A 385 5.70 23.02 -3.11
CA PRO A 385 6.61 22.00 -2.66
C PRO A 385 6.60 20.79 -3.62
N LEU A 386 7.71 20.06 -3.68
CA LEU A 386 7.79 18.74 -4.28
C LEU A 386 7.60 17.70 -3.18
N VAL A 387 6.51 16.96 -3.21
CA VAL A 387 6.15 15.98 -2.18
C VAL A 387 6.23 14.56 -2.72
N ILE A 388 6.94 13.72 -2.00
CA ILE A 388 7.29 12.35 -2.39
C ILE A 388 6.98 11.41 -1.24
N LEU A 389 6.23 10.32 -1.50
CA LEU A 389 6.10 9.20 -0.57
C LEU A 389 7.10 8.13 -0.96
N LYS A 390 7.90 7.66 0.00
CA LYS A 390 8.90 6.59 -0.17
C LYS A 390 8.48 5.37 0.64
N HIS A 391 8.52 4.17 0.03
CA HIS A 391 8.19 2.91 0.69
C HIS A 391 9.37 1.96 0.64
N PHE A 392 9.69 1.39 1.80
CA PHE A 392 10.82 0.50 2.03
C PHE A 392 10.32 -0.89 2.40
N GLY A 393 10.92 -1.90 1.82
CA GLY A 393 10.71 -3.29 2.21
C GLY A 393 11.33 -3.65 3.56
N PRO A 394 11.25 -4.92 3.98
CA PRO A 394 11.87 -5.39 5.20
C PRO A 394 13.39 -5.19 5.16
N GLY A 395 13.97 -4.94 6.32
CA GLY A 395 15.42 -4.76 6.47
C GLY A 395 15.91 -3.32 6.24
N ASN A 396 15.04 -2.33 6.25
CA ASN A 396 15.45 -0.95 6.36
C ASN A 396 15.95 -0.68 7.80
N PRO A 397 17.27 -0.50 8.04
CA PRO A 397 17.79 -0.34 9.40
C PRO A 397 17.30 0.95 10.08
N ASP A 398 16.98 2.00 9.31
CA ASP A 398 16.45 3.25 9.85
C ASP A 398 15.06 3.08 10.49
N ALA A 399 14.28 2.10 10.04
CA ALA A 399 12.95 1.81 10.58
C ALA A 399 12.98 1.19 11.98
N GLU A 400 14.12 0.62 12.40
CA GLU A 400 14.27 -0.01 13.72
C GLU A 400 14.33 1.01 14.85
N LEU A 401 14.62 2.27 14.55
CA LEU A 401 14.71 3.37 15.54
C LEU A 401 13.41 3.62 16.32
N PHE A 402 12.28 3.08 15.85
CA PHE A 402 10.96 3.30 16.45
C PHE A 402 10.30 2.01 16.94
N ARG A 403 11.05 0.91 17.04
CA ARG A 403 10.59 -0.28 17.75
C ARG A 403 10.67 0.00 19.24
N GLY A 404 9.55 0.35 19.84
CA GLY A 404 9.41 0.53 21.28
C GLY A 404 8.69 -0.65 21.91
#